data_56eeba3b3caa65e9b1c4616ab5eb4247
#
_entry.id   56eeba3b3caa65e9b1c4616ab5eb4247
#
_cell.length_a   1.000
_cell.length_b   1.000
_cell.length_c   1.000
_cell.angle_alpha   90.00
_cell.angle_beta   90.00
_cell.angle_gamma   90.00
#
_symmetry.space_group_name_H-M   'P 1'
#
loop_
_entity.id
_entity.type
_entity.pdbx_description
1 polymer ?
#
loop_
_entity_poly.entity_id
_entity_poly.type
_entity_poly.pdbx_seq_one_letter_code
_entity_poly.pdbx_strand_id
1 'polypeptide(L)'
;MDKKWVYIAFFVIIGGLLTAEFLSTVLWPIIDYKPTGLPRLEVGATYTYRYMKDDQQVGSYEYTVEKMEVVSGTVTYSVRSRTNVSFQGKGFYLESLLMVSEAPSPLSYSLNGTVAGDETQINCTFQGSKVKESARLKGETSYTEVDIQPNTLLADNNMPGHWQLFFSSFSYEQGKRYKASVFSPQGGSVSPMELNFDSNLQTVTIDGKSYSCIQVRETNNDLYFYLYQGALIKYVNNPQGVVLIRIP
;
A
#
# COMPACT_ATOMS: atom_id res chain seq x y z
N MET A 1 -35.78 -34.56 19.54
CA MET A 1 -35.09 -33.40 20.15
C MET A 1 -36.15 -32.32 20.36
N ASP A 2 -36.36 -31.87 21.58
CA ASP A 2 -37.43 -30.93 21.90
C ASP A 2 -37.15 -29.57 21.25
N LYS A 3 -38.12 -29.04 20.50
CA LYS A 3 -37.98 -27.76 19.77
C LYS A 3 -37.49 -26.61 20.65
N LYS A 4 -37.83 -26.63 21.94
CA LYS A 4 -37.35 -25.64 22.93
C LYS A 4 -35.83 -25.59 23.06
N TRP A 5 -35.17 -26.73 23.05
CA TRP A 5 -33.69 -26.78 23.15
C TRP A 5 -32.99 -26.24 21.90
N VAL A 6 -33.61 -26.39 20.72
CA VAL A 6 -33.10 -25.81 19.48
C VAL A 6 -33.15 -24.28 19.53
N TYR A 7 -34.25 -23.71 20.02
CA TYR A 7 -34.34 -22.25 20.16
C TYR A 7 -33.39 -21.69 21.22
N ILE A 8 -33.24 -22.36 22.36
CA ILE A 8 -32.28 -21.94 23.39
C ILE A 8 -30.83 -21.96 22.83
N ALA A 9 -30.43 -23.05 22.15
CA ALA A 9 -29.12 -23.13 21.54
C ALA A 9 -28.90 -22.03 20.48
N PHE A 10 -29.92 -21.74 19.67
CA PHE A 10 -29.85 -20.67 18.65
C PHE A 10 -29.67 -19.28 19.29
N PHE A 11 -30.44 -18.95 20.35
CA PHE A 11 -30.31 -17.69 21.06
C PHE A 11 -28.97 -17.57 21.80
N VAL A 12 -28.41 -18.63 22.35
CA VAL A 12 -27.10 -18.63 23.00
C VAL A 12 -25.97 -18.41 21.96
N ILE A 13 -26.07 -19.04 20.80
CA ILE A 13 -25.10 -18.86 19.71
C ILE A 13 -25.15 -17.43 19.16
N ILE A 14 -26.34 -16.91 18.85
CA ILE A 14 -26.50 -15.54 18.35
C ILE A 14 -26.08 -14.53 19.41
N GLY A 15 -26.49 -14.69 20.64
CA GLY A 15 -26.11 -13.83 21.75
C GLY A 15 -24.59 -13.87 21.97
N GLY A 16 -23.95 -15.03 21.88
CA GLY A 16 -22.50 -15.20 21.96
C GLY A 16 -21.76 -14.53 20.79
N LEU A 17 -22.28 -14.64 19.57
CA LEU A 17 -21.70 -13.98 18.40
C LEU A 17 -21.82 -12.44 18.49
N LEU A 18 -23.00 -11.92 18.85
CA LEU A 18 -23.23 -10.48 19.02
C LEU A 18 -22.38 -9.89 20.15
N THR A 19 -22.21 -10.60 21.27
CA THR A 19 -21.32 -10.15 22.35
C THR A 19 -19.86 -10.22 21.96
N ALA A 20 -19.42 -11.23 21.20
CA ALA A 20 -18.05 -11.31 20.71
C ALA A 20 -17.73 -10.19 19.72
N GLU A 21 -18.64 -9.88 18.81
CA GLU A 21 -18.50 -8.79 17.84
C GLU A 21 -18.50 -7.42 18.55
N PHE A 22 -19.42 -7.21 19.51
CA PHE A 22 -19.45 -6.00 20.33
C PHE A 22 -18.16 -5.84 21.16
N LEU A 23 -17.69 -6.90 21.82
CA LEU A 23 -16.44 -6.88 22.58
C LEU A 23 -15.24 -6.61 21.68
N SER A 24 -15.19 -7.18 20.49
CA SER A 24 -14.10 -6.93 19.53
C SER A 24 -14.04 -5.47 19.09
N THR A 25 -15.19 -4.85 18.82
CA THR A 25 -15.27 -3.44 18.42
C THR A 25 -14.93 -2.47 19.56
N VAL A 26 -15.23 -2.83 20.80
CA VAL A 26 -14.92 -2.00 21.98
C VAL A 26 -13.48 -2.19 22.47
N LEU A 27 -12.97 -3.43 22.48
CA LEU A 27 -11.63 -3.73 22.99
C LEU A 27 -10.53 -3.47 21.96
N TRP A 28 -10.83 -3.62 20.67
CA TRP A 28 -9.90 -3.38 19.56
C TRP A 28 -10.55 -2.51 18.47
N PRO A 29 -10.80 -1.22 18.76
CA PRO A 29 -11.42 -0.33 17.79
C PRO A 29 -10.55 -0.18 16.55
N ILE A 30 -11.20 -0.14 15.39
CA ILE A 30 -10.55 0.25 14.15
C ILE A 30 -10.54 1.77 14.08
N ILE A 31 -9.36 2.33 13.93
CA ILE A 31 -9.12 3.78 13.88
C ILE A 31 -9.13 4.24 12.42
N ASP A 32 -9.86 5.30 12.10
CA ASP A 32 -9.78 5.90 10.78
C ASP A 32 -8.38 6.50 10.55
N TYR A 33 -7.80 6.18 9.39
CA TYR A 33 -6.57 6.82 8.94
C TYR A 33 -6.78 8.35 8.86
N LYS A 34 -5.88 9.07 9.51
CA LYS A 34 -5.84 10.53 9.48
C LYS A 34 -4.42 10.96 9.16
N PRO A 35 -4.18 11.53 7.97
CA PRO A 35 -2.86 12.01 7.62
C PRO A 35 -2.47 13.18 8.53
N THR A 36 -1.22 13.17 8.97
CA THR A 36 -0.60 14.28 9.73
C THR A 36 0.33 15.13 8.86
N GLY A 37 0.47 14.75 7.59
CA GLY A 37 1.39 15.34 6.63
C GLY A 37 2.62 14.46 6.39
N LEU A 38 3.26 14.65 5.25
CA LEU A 38 4.55 14.01 4.97
C LEU A 38 5.65 14.75 5.73
N PRO A 39 6.61 14.04 6.32
CA PRO A 39 7.85 14.66 6.73
C PRO A 39 8.54 15.26 5.50
N ARG A 40 9.41 16.24 5.71
CA ARG A 40 10.20 16.79 4.60
C ARG A 40 11.06 15.69 3.99
N LEU A 41 10.72 15.30 2.76
CA LEU A 41 11.44 14.27 2.03
C LEU A 41 12.76 14.85 1.49
N GLU A 42 13.82 14.05 1.53
CA GLU A 42 15.11 14.44 1.00
C GLU A 42 15.12 14.31 -0.53
N VAL A 43 15.25 15.43 -1.21
CA VAL A 43 15.36 15.47 -2.67
C VAL A 43 16.70 14.87 -3.11
N GLY A 44 16.67 14.01 -4.11
CA GLY A 44 17.79 13.22 -4.59
C GLY A 44 18.01 11.89 -3.85
N ALA A 45 17.31 11.67 -2.74
CA ALA A 45 17.39 10.39 -2.04
C ALA A 45 16.76 9.27 -2.90
N THR A 46 17.53 8.21 -3.12
CA THR A 46 17.10 7.02 -3.85
C THR A 46 17.09 5.81 -2.92
N TYR A 47 16.04 5.03 -3.00
CA TYR A 47 15.85 3.84 -2.18
C TYR A 47 15.66 2.63 -3.10
N THR A 48 16.52 1.64 -2.94
CA THR A 48 16.56 0.45 -3.79
C THR A 48 16.11 -0.78 -3.02
N TYR A 49 15.35 -1.64 -3.69
CA TYR A 49 14.86 -2.92 -3.15
C TYR A 49 15.23 -4.06 -4.10
N ARG A 50 15.66 -5.18 -3.54
CA ARG A 50 15.72 -6.46 -4.26
C ARG A 50 14.30 -6.96 -4.46
N TYR A 51 13.97 -7.32 -5.70
CA TYR A 51 12.69 -7.93 -6.02
C TYR A 51 12.87 -9.46 -6.05
N MET A 52 12.23 -10.12 -5.10
CA MET A 52 12.28 -11.56 -4.92
C MET A 52 10.97 -12.18 -5.37
N LYS A 53 11.03 -13.31 -6.03
CA LYS A 53 9.89 -14.14 -6.43
C LYS A 53 10.25 -15.60 -6.16
N ASP A 54 9.41 -16.29 -5.38
CA ASP A 54 9.65 -17.69 -5.02
C ASP A 54 11.10 -17.91 -4.50
N ASP A 55 11.53 -17.06 -3.55
CA ASP A 55 12.86 -17.02 -2.92
C ASP A 55 14.05 -16.75 -3.85
N GLN A 56 13.80 -16.41 -5.12
CA GLN A 56 14.84 -16.03 -6.07
C GLN A 56 14.83 -14.52 -6.32
N GLN A 57 16.00 -13.92 -6.39
CA GLN A 57 16.10 -12.53 -6.84
C GLN A 57 15.88 -12.49 -8.35
N VAL A 58 14.81 -11.82 -8.76
CA VAL A 58 14.39 -11.72 -10.16
C VAL A 58 14.53 -10.31 -10.72
N GLY A 59 14.94 -9.35 -9.89
CA GLY A 59 15.12 -7.98 -10.32
C GLY A 59 15.27 -6.98 -9.17
N SER A 60 14.93 -5.74 -9.47
CA SER A 60 14.98 -4.63 -8.53
C SER A 60 13.80 -3.69 -8.70
N TYR A 61 13.51 -2.98 -7.62
CA TYR A 61 12.66 -1.81 -7.59
C TYR A 61 13.45 -0.65 -6.96
N GLU A 62 13.31 0.54 -7.50
CA GLU A 62 13.85 1.75 -6.90
C GLU A 62 12.85 2.89 -6.94
N TYR A 63 12.95 3.81 -5.99
CA TYR A 63 12.27 5.10 -6.08
C TYR A 63 13.17 6.23 -5.63
N THR A 64 12.97 7.39 -6.23
CA THR A 64 13.73 8.61 -5.96
C THR A 64 12.77 9.76 -5.75
N VAL A 65 13.03 10.58 -4.73
CA VAL A 65 12.37 11.88 -4.58
C VAL A 65 13.10 12.87 -5.48
N GLU A 66 12.53 13.17 -6.64
CA GLU A 66 13.24 13.99 -7.66
C GLU A 66 13.16 15.48 -7.36
N LYS A 67 12.00 15.96 -6.94
CA LYS A 67 11.74 17.39 -6.86
C LYS A 67 10.78 17.72 -5.72
N MET A 68 10.98 18.90 -5.17
CA MET A 68 10.05 19.56 -4.27
C MET A 68 9.72 20.95 -4.83
N GLU A 69 8.46 21.25 -4.97
CA GLU A 69 7.98 22.55 -5.44
C GLU A 69 6.90 23.10 -4.51
N VAL A 70 6.73 24.41 -4.52
CA VAL A 70 5.58 25.04 -3.85
C VAL A 70 4.60 25.47 -4.95
N VAL A 71 3.46 24.79 -5.02
CA VAL A 71 2.39 25.07 -5.98
C VAL A 71 1.19 25.63 -5.23
N SER A 72 0.82 26.86 -5.51
CA SER A 72 -0.31 27.56 -4.85
C SER A 72 -0.23 27.53 -3.31
N GLY A 73 1.00 27.65 -2.76
CA GLY A 73 1.24 27.65 -1.32
C GLY A 73 1.31 26.24 -0.67
N THR A 74 1.18 25.18 -1.46
CA THR A 74 1.28 23.80 -0.99
C THR A 74 2.59 23.17 -1.46
N VAL A 75 3.32 22.54 -0.56
CA VAL A 75 4.51 21.76 -0.90
C VAL A 75 4.09 20.50 -1.65
N THR A 76 4.73 20.27 -2.79
CA THR A 76 4.47 19.13 -3.66
C THR A 76 5.77 18.41 -3.94
N TYR A 77 5.74 17.09 -3.88
CA TYR A 77 6.87 16.23 -4.19
C TYR A 77 6.62 15.45 -5.48
N SER A 78 7.69 15.29 -6.25
CA SER A 78 7.75 14.41 -7.43
C SER A 78 8.56 13.17 -7.06
N VAL A 79 7.93 12.01 -7.11
CA VAL A 79 8.54 10.73 -6.74
C VAL A 79 8.50 9.82 -7.96
N ARG A 80 9.67 9.50 -8.48
CA ARG A 80 9.85 8.56 -9.60
C ARG A 80 10.15 7.18 -9.05
N SER A 81 9.55 6.15 -9.66
CA SER A 81 9.89 4.75 -9.37
C SER A 81 10.25 4.00 -10.64
N ARG A 82 11.10 2.99 -10.49
CA ARG A 82 11.46 2.04 -11.54
C ARG A 82 11.39 0.62 -11.03
N THR A 83 10.74 -0.24 -11.80
CA THR A 83 10.72 -1.68 -11.58
C THR A 83 11.37 -2.36 -12.77
N ASN A 84 12.38 -3.19 -12.53
CA ASN A 84 13.04 -4.00 -13.56
C ASN A 84 13.13 -5.44 -13.06
N VAL A 85 12.29 -6.30 -13.63
CA VAL A 85 12.12 -7.70 -13.18
C VAL A 85 12.10 -8.61 -14.40
N SER A 86 12.77 -9.76 -14.31
CA SER A 86 12.70 -10.83 -15.29
C SER A 86 12.46 -12.16 -14.60
N PHE A 87 11.34 -12.80 -14.91
CA PHE A 87 10.97 -14.08 -14.32
C PHE A 87 10.35 -14.99 -15.36
N GLN A 88 10.84 -16.24 -15.45
CA GLN A 88 10.38 -17.27 -16.42
C GLN A 88 10.33 -16.77 -17.87
N GLY A 89 11.36 -16.02 -18.28
CA GLY A 89 11.47 -15.46 -19.65
C GLY A 89 10.54 -14.29 -19.94
N LYS A 90 9.79 -13.79 -18.95
CA LYS A 90 8.95 -12.59 -19.06
C LYS A 90 9.61 -11.43 -18.36
N GLY A 91 9.79 -10.33 -19.08
CA GLY A 91 10.32 -9.07 -18.55
C GLY A 91 9.20 -8.14 -18.11
N PHE A 92 9.44 -7.41 -17.01
CA PHE A 92 8.59 -6.34 -16.50
C PHE A 92 9.48 -5.13 -16.30
N TYR A 93 9.30 -4.12 -17.10
CA TYR A 93 9.98 -2.84 -16.97
C TYR A 93 8.92 -1.76 -16.83
N LEU A 94 8.86 -1.11 -15.68
CA LEU A 94 7.87 -0.09 -15.38
C LEU A 94 8.55 1.14 -14.80
N GLU A 95 8.19 2.30 -15.30
CA GLU A 95 8.52 3.59 -14.70
C GLU A 95 7.24 4.27 -14.25
N SER A 96 7.23 4.82 -13.03
CA SER A 96 6.13 5.63 -12.56
C SER A 96 6.59 6.99 -12.05
N LEU A 97 5.70 7.96 -12.14
CA LEU A 97 5.86 9.30 -11.57
C LEU A 97 4.61 9.62 -10.76
N LEU A 98 4.79 9.80 -9.46
CA LEU A 98 3.76 10.24 -8.54
C LEU A 98 4.02 11.68 -8.12
N MET A 99 3.04 12.54 -8.34
CA MET A 99 2.99 13.86 -7.74
C MET A 99 2.11 13.81 -6.50
N VAL A 100 2.66 14.18 -5.34
CA VAL A 100 1.97 14.11 -4.06
C VAL A 100 2.18 15.41 -3.27
N SER A 101 1.11 15.90 -2.65
CA SER A 101 1.21 17.05 -1.75
C SER A 101 1.77 16.66 -0.38
N GLU A 102 2.25 17.63 0.40
CA GLU A 102 2.70 17.45 1.78
C GLU A 102 1.58 16.89 2.69
N ALA A 103 0.32 17.27 2.44
CA ALA A 103 -0.85 16.59 3.02
C ALA A 103 -1.16 15.36 2.15
N PRO A 104 -0.54 14.21 2.34
CA PRO A 104 -0.24 13.08 1.43
C PRO A 104 -1.39 12.73 0.45
N SER A 105 -1.85 13.76 -0.25
CA SER A 105 -2.89 13.62 -1.26
C SER A 105 -2.23 13.49 -2.63
N PRO A 106 -2.48 12.43 -3.38
CA PRO A 106 -1.99 12.29 -4.73
C PRO A 106 -2.62 13.38 -5.62
N LEU A 107 -1.81 13.98 -6.49
CA LEU A 107 -2.22 15.00 -7.45
C LEU A 107 -2.29 14.42 -8.86
N SER A 108 -1.29 13.64 -9.22
CA SER A 108 -1.27 12.87 -10.47
C SER A 108 -0.38 11.64 -10.32
N TYR A 109 -0.65 10.66 -11.15
CA TYR A 109 0.16 9.46 -11.28
C TYR A 109 0.26 9.08 -12.75
N SER A 110 1.46 8.72 -13.17
CA SER A 110 1.68 8.10 -14.48
C SER A 110 2.55 6.86 -14.32
N LEU A 111 2.22 5.82 -15.07
CA LEU A 111 2.98 4.59 -15.21
C LEU A 111 3.16 4.31 -16.69
N ASN A 112 4.38 4.00 -17.09
CA ASN A 112 4.71 3.60 -18.45
C ASN A 112 5.68 2.42 -18.40
N GLY A 113 5.57 1.53 -19.37
CA GLY A 113 6.53 0.45 -19.49
C GLY A 113 6.03 -0.75 -20.29
N THR A 114 6.62 -1.89 -20.01
CA THR A 114 6.25 -3.16 -20.65
C THR A 114 6.02 -4.24 -19.60
N VAL A 115 4.98 -5.03 -19.80
CA VAL A 115 4.63 -6.19 -18.99
C VAL A 115 4.56 -7.41 -19.89
N ALA A 116 5.52 -8.32 -19.76
CA ALA A 116 5.63 -9.52 -20.61
C ALA A 116 5.65 -9.24 -22.12
N GLY A 117 6.22 -8.08 -22.51
CA GLY A 117 6.30 -7.64 -23.92
C GLY A 117 5.17 -6.71 -24.37
N ASP A 118 4.08 -6.61 -23.60
CA ASP A 118 2.97 -5.71 -23.92
C ASP A 118 3.22 -4.31 -23.35
N GLU A 119 3.00 -3.27 -24.15
CA GLU A 119 3.03 -1.90 -23.67
C GLU A 119 1.93 -1.65 -22.63
N THR A 120 2.32 -1.01 -21.55
CA THR A 120 1.44 -0.63 -20.45
C THR A 120 1.58 0.86 -20.16
N GLN A 121 0.47 1.57 -20.14
CA GLN A 121 0.43 2.98 -19.76
C GLN A 121 -0.79 3.24 -18.89
N ILE A 122 -0.60 3.95 -17.77
CA ILE A 122 -1.68 4.41 -16.90
C ILE A 122 -1.41 5.88 -16.58
N ASN A 123 -2.44 6.72 -16.67
CA ASN A 123 -2.38 8.11 -16.23
C ASN A 123 -3.60 8.40 -15.37
N CYS A 124 -3.36 8.94 -14.17
CA CYS A 124 -4.40 9.35 -13.24
C CYS A 124 -4.25 10.82 -12.89
N THR A 125 -5.36 11.53 -12.83
CA THR A 125 -5.44 12.91 -12.35
C THR A 125 -6.45 12.98 -11.24
N PHE A 126 -6.05 13.53 -10.09
CA PHE A 126 -6.88 13.64 -8.89
C PHE A 126 -7.45 15.05 -8.83
N GLN A 127 -8.78 15.17 -8.80
CA GLN A 127 -9.50 16.45 -8.81
C GLN A 127 -10.63 16.44 -7.76
N GLY A 128 -10.36 17.01 -6.59
CA GLY A 128 -11.33 17.01 -5.48
C GLY A 128 -11.69 15.58 -5.04
N SER A 129 -12.95 15.21 -5.21
CA SER A 129 -13.48 13.89 -4.85
C SER A 129 -13.45 12.89 -6.00
N LYS A 130 -12.68 13.13 -7.07
CA LYS A 130 -12.66 12.27 -8.26
C LYS A 130 -11.26 11.98 -8.73
N VAL A 131 -11.08 10.76 -9.26
CA VAL A 131 -9.93 10.35 -10.06
C VAL A 131 -10.38 10.11 -11.48
N LYS A 132 -9.70 10.76 -12.43
CA LYS A 132 -9.82 10.42 -13.85
C LYS A 132 -8.63 9.61 -14.26
N GLU A 133 -8.88 8.43 -14.80
CA GLU A 133 -7.86 7.49 -15.24
C GLU A 133 -8.01 7.23 -16.74
N SER A 134 -6.87 7.18 -17.41
CA SER A 134 -6.73 6.54 -18.72
C SER A 134 -5.71 5.41 -18.61
N ALA A 135 -6.07 4.21 -19.02
CA ALA A 135 -5.19 3.05 -19.01
C ALA A 135 -5.12 2.43 -20.41
N ARG A 136 -3.90 2.13 -20.87
CA ARG A 136 -3.62 1.34 -22.06
C ARG A 136 -2.91 0.07 -21.62
N LEU A 137 -3.62 -1.06 -21.72
CA LEU A 137 -3.14 -2.37 -21.31
C LEU A 137 -3.35 -3.36 -22.47
N LYS A 138 -2.31 -4.06 -22.89
CA LYS A 138 -2.36 -5.03 -23.99
C LYS A 138 -2.98 -4.45 -25.28
N GLY A 139 -2.69 -3.19 -25.58
CA GLY A 139 -3.21 -2.50 -26.76
C GLY A 139 -4.63 -1.92 -26.64
N GLU A 140 -5.38 -2.27 -25.60
CA GLU A 140 -6.70 -1.72 -25.32
C GLU A 140 -6.60 -0.47 -24.46
N THR A 141 -7.38 0.56 -24.79
CA THR A 141 -7.45 1.81 -24.02
C THR A 141 -8.79 1.88 -23.32
N SER A 142 -8.76 2.16 -22.03
CA SER A 142 -9.92 2.41 -21.18
C SER A 142 -9.85 3.79 -20.53
N TYR A 143 -11.02 4.35 -20.22
CA TYR A 143 -11.17 5.59 -19.46
C TYR A 143 -12.12 5.33 -18.31
N THR A 144 -11.72 5.73 -17.12
CA THR A 144 -12.51 5.51 -15.91
C THR A 144 -12.55 6.80 -15.10
N GLU A 145 -13.69 7.11 -14.52
CA GLU A 145 -13.83 8.17 -13.52
C GLU A 145 -14.38 7.52 -12.25
N VAL A 146 -13.69 7.72 -11.13
CA VAL A 146 -14.00 7.08 -9.84
C VAL A 146 -14.15 8.14 -8.77
N ASP A 147 -15.22 8.04 -7.97
CA ASP A 147 -15.39 8.85 -6.78
C ASP A 147 -14.46 8.38 -5.67
N ILE A 148 -13.75 9.30 -5.04
CA ILE A 148 -12.83 9.04 -3.93
C ILE A 148 -13.25 9.77 -2.68
N GLN A 149 -12.96 9.16 -1.54
CA GLN A 149 -13.14 9.81 -0.23
C GLN A 149 -11.97 10.77 0.05
N PRO A 150 -12.16 11.79 0.91
CA PRO A 150 -11.05 12.54 1.46
C PRO A 150 -10.01 11.59 2.06
N ASN A 151 -8.73 11.91 1.86
CA ASN A 151 -7.60 11.09 2.32
C ASN A 151 -7.50 9.70 1.66
N THR A 152 -8.14 9.49 0.52
CA THR A 152 -7.88 8.30 -0.30
C THR A 152 -6.43 8.34 -0.77
N LEU A 153 -5.73 7.24 -0.52
CA LEU A 153 -4.34 7.06 -0.87
C LEU A 153 -4.22 6.46 -2.27
N LEU A 154 -3.08 6.66 -2.89
CA LEU A 154 -2.71 5.88 -4.06
C LEU A 154 -1.75 4.79 -3.62
N ALA A 155 -2.09 3.54 -3.89
CA ALA A 155 -1.17 2.43 -3.78
C ALA A 155 -1.21 1.59 -5.04
N ASP A 156 -0.06 1.48 -5.67
CA ASP A 156 0.18 0.50 -6.70
C ASP A 156 0.86 -0.72 -6.08
N ASN A 157 0.34 -1.90 -6.38
CA ASN A 157 0.86 -3.15 -5.85
C ASN A 157 2.34 -3.30 -6.20
N ASN A 158 3.12 -3.84 -5.26
CA ASN A 158 4.56 -4.08 -5.43
C ASN A 158 5.40 -2.80 -5.67
N MET A 159 4.90 -1.63 -5.26
CA MET A 159 5.64 -0.38 -5.27
C MET A 159 5.90 0.12 -3.84
N PRO A 160 6.99 -0.32 -3.17
CA PRO A 160 7.32 0.07 -1.79
C PRO A 160 7.37 1.59 -1.56
N GLY A 161 7.70 2.38 -2.57
CA GLY A 161 7.73 3.84 -2.46
C GLY A 161 6.37 4.44 -2.10
N HIS A 162 5.28 3.92 -2.66
CA HIS A 162 3.92 4.36 -2.33
C HIS A 162 3.55 4.00 -0.89
N TRP A 163 3.89 2.78 -0.46
CA TRP A 163 3.68 2.33 0.91
C TRP A 163 4.55 3.09 1.92
N GLN A 164 5.80 3.41 1.55
CA GLN A 164 6.65 4.26 2.38
C GLN A 164 6.03 5.63 2.60
N LEU A 165 5.53 6.29 1.55
CA LEU A 165 4.84 7.57 1.66
C LEU A 165 3.63 7.46 2.58
N PHE A 166 2.84 6.40 2.41
CA PHE A 166 1.70 6.13 3.28
C PHE A 166 2.10 6.02 4.75
N PHE A 167 3.04 5.12 5.10
CA PHE A 167 3.46 4.94 6.49
C PHE A 167 4.15 6.18 7.10
N SER A 168 4.75 7.01 6.26
CA SER A 168 5.34 8.28 6.69
C SER A 168 4.31 9.40 6.93
N SER A 169 3.08 9.22 6.48
CA SER A 169 2.07 10.28 6.44
C SER A 169 1.19 10.39 7.68
N PHE A 170 1.29 9.45 8.62
CA PHE A 170 0.49 9.48 9.85
C PHE A 170 1.22 8.86 11.03
N SER A 171 0.75 9.21 12.23
CA SER A 171 1.23 8.58 13.46
C SER A 171 0.44 7.30 13.72
N TYR A 172 1.13 6.20 13.92
CA TYR A 172 0.55 4.90 14.25
C TYR A 172 1.11 4.36 15.57
N GLU A 173 0.32 3.51 16.22
CA GLU A 173 0.68 2.85 17.48
C GLU A 173 0.70 1.33 17.28
N GLN A 174 1.62 0.66 17.96
CA GLN A 174 1.67 -0.80 18.03
C GLN A 174 0.41 -1.37 18.68
N GLY A 175 -0.04 -2.53 18.22
CA GLY A 175 -1.25 -3.20 18.70
C GLY A 175 -2.57 -2.55 18.29
N LYS A 176 -2.54 -1.55 17.40
CA LYS A 176 -3.73 -0.87 16.89
C LYS A 176 -4.08 -1.30 15.46
N ARG A 177 -5.35 -1.10 15.13
CA ARG A 177 -5.91 -1.37 13.80
C ARG A 177 -6.33 -0.05 13.16
N TYR A 178 -5.99 0.11 11.88
CA TYR A 178 -6.35 1.31 11.13
C TYR A 178 -7.08 0.91 9.86
N LYS A 179 -8.02 1.75 9.42
CA LYS A 179 -8.66 1.63 8.11
C LYS A 179 -8.37 2.86 7.26
N ALA A 180 -8.12 2.63 5.98
CA ALA A 180 -7.89 3.65 4.98
C ALA A 180 -8.66 3.31 3.70
N SER A 181 -8.82 4.30 2.84
CA SER A 181 -9.32 4.12 1.48
C SER A 181 -8.15 4.21 0.51
N VAL A 182 -8.05 3.28 -0.41
CA VAL A 182 -6.93 3.16 -1.35
C VAL A 182 -7.45 3.09 -2.77
N PHE A 183 -6.96 3.97 -3.63
CA PHE A 183 -7.15 3.88 -5.07
C PHE A 183 -6.02 3.05 -5.69
N SER A 184 -6.38 2.01 -6.44
CA SER A 184 -5.45 1.17 -7.20
C SER A 184 -5.49 1.55 -8.68
N PRO A 185 -4.42 2.13 -9.23
CA PRO A 185 -4.38 2.53 -10.63
C PRO A 185 -4.53 1.35 -11.61
N GLN A 186 -4.01 0.18 -11.27
CA GLN A 186 -4.11 -1.00 -12.16
C GLN A 186 -5.52 -1.60 -12.17
N GLY A 187 -6.30 -1.37 -11.14
CA GLY A 187 -7.68 -1.85 -11.02
C GLY A 187 -8.72 -0.79 -11.36
N GLY A 188 -8.33 0.48 -11.54
CA GLY A 188 -9.24 1.60 -11.77
C GLY A 188 -10.32 1.71 -10.69
N SER A 189 -9.99 1.39 -9.43
CA SER A 189 -10.99 1.24 -8.38
C SER A 189 -10.49 1.66 -7.00
N VAL A 190 -11.43 2.01 -6.13
CA VAL A 190 -11.18 2.30 -4.71
C VAL A 190 -11.60 1.11 -3.87
N SER A 191 -10.76 0.73 -2.93
CA SER A 191 -11.08 -0.33 -1.97
C SER A 191 -10.73 0.10 -0.53
N PRO A 192 -11.50 -0.41 0.45
CA PRO A 192 -11.12 -0.26 1.85
C PRO A 192 -9.89 -1.13 2.14
N MET A 193 -9.01 -0.62 2.96
CA MET A 193 -7.83 -1.31 3.46
C MET A 193 -7.86 -1.32 4.97
N GLU A 194 -7.58 -2.46 5.58
CA GLU A 194 -7.42 -2.60 7.01
C GLU A 194 -6.01 -3.07 7.36
N LEU A 195 -5.34 -2.30 8.22
CA LEU A 195 -3.98 -2.51 8.67
C LEU A 195 -3.94 -2.86 10.16
N ASN A 196 -3.36 -3.99 10.48
CA ASN A 196 -3.11 -4.43 11.84
C ASN A 196 -1.63 -4.25 12.17
N PHE A 197 -1.32 -3.38 13.13
CA PHE A 197 0.03 -3.17 13.63
C PHE A 197 0.30 -4.13 14.78
N ASP A 198 1.30 -5.00 14.64
CA ASP A 198 1.65 -5.94 15.70
C ASP A 198 2.02 -5.21 17.00
N SER A 199 1.62 -5.81 18.11
CA SER A 199 2.00 -5.33 19.45
C SER A 199 3.46 -5.66 19.81
N ASN A 200 4.04 -6.65 19.14
CA ASN A 200 5.39 -7.12 19.38
C ASN A 200 6.29 -6.82 18.18
N LEU A 201 7.54 -6.46 18.45
CA LEU A 201 8.53 -6.28 17.40
C LEU A 201 8.93 -7.63 16.82
N GLN A 202 9.09 -7.67 15.49
CA GLN A 202 9.55 -8.82 14.72
C GLN A 202 11.01 -8.62 14.29
N THR A 203 11.84 -9.64 14.42
CA THR A 203 13.21 -9.57 13.94
C THR A 203 13.27 -9.92 12.45
N VAL A 204 13.77 -9.00 11.64
CA VAL A 204 14.03 -9.20 10.22
C VAL A 204 15.53 -9.14 9.99
N THR A 205 16.09 -10.17 9.36
CA THR A 205 17.52 -10.21 9.01
C THR A 205 17.70 -9.92 7.52
N ILE A 206 18.51 -8.93 7.20
CA ILE A 206 18.86 -8.54 5.83
C ILE A 206 20.39 -8.47 5.75
N ASP A 207 20.99 -9.26 4.87
CA ASP A 207 22.45 -9.32 4.66
C ASP A 207 23.24 -9.51 5.97
N GLY A 208 22.75 -10.39 6.84
CA GLY A 208 23.37 -10.72 8.13
C GLY A 208 23.14 -9.68 9.24
N LYS A 209 22.50 -8.55 8.95
CA LYS A 209 22.14 -7.53 9.93
C LYS A 209 20.68 -7.71 10.37
N SER A 210 20.45 -7.74 11.70
CA SER A 210 19.11 -7.88 12.27
C SER A 210 18.49 -6.53 12.59
N TYR A 211 17.19 -6.39 12.27
CA TYR A 211 16.38 -5.21 12.49
C TYR A 211 15.15 -5.58 13.32
N SER A 212 14.87 -4.80 14.35
CA SER A 212 13.68 -4.96 15.19
C SER A 212 12.54 -4.12 14.62
N CYS A 213 11.62 -4.74 13.91
CA CYS A 213 10.61 -4.10 13.08
C CYS A 213 9.22 -4.17 13.69
N ILE A 214 8.41 -3.16 13.44
CA ILE A 214 6.96 -3.26 13.56
C ILE A 214 6.47 -3.99 12.31
N GLN A 215 5.80 -5.14 12.50
CA GLN A 215 5.08 -5.80 11.42
C GLN A 215 3.69 -5.19 11.29
N VAL A 216 3.31 -4.89 10.08
CA VAL A 216 1.95 -4.46 9.73
C VAL A 216 1.36 -5.43 8.74
N ARG A 217 0.17 -5.95 9.03
CA ARG A 217 -0.57 -6.81 8.13
C ARG A 217 -1.76 -6.06 7.52
N GLU A 218 -1.83 -6.04 6.21
CA GLU A 218 -3.06 -5.69 5.49
C GLU A 218 -3.87 -6.98 5.29
N THR A 219 -5.10 -7.00 5.83
CA THR A 219 -5.85 -8.24 6.00
C THR A 219 -6.60 -8.69 4.75
N ASN A 220 -7.02 -7.76 3.90
CA ASN A 220 -7.87 -8.07 2.75
C ASN A 220 -7.09 -8.73 1.60
N ASN A 221 -5.82 -8.32 1.43
CA ASN A 221 -4.95 -8.80 0.35
C ASN A 221 -3.75 -9.61 0.85
N ASP A 222 -3.69 -9.94 2.13
CA ASP A 222 -2.61 -10.69 2.78
C ASP A 222 -1.21 -10.12 2.48
N LEU A 223 -1.08 -8.79 2.68
CA LEU A 223 0.18 -8.07 2.52
C LEU A 223 0.84 -7.87 3.89
N TYR A 224 2.17 -7.90 3.92
CA TYR A 224 2.94 -7.63 5.14
C TYR A 224 4.00 -6.57 4.88
N PHE A 225 4.11 -5.64 5.82
CA PHE A 225 5.07 -4.56 5.81
C PHE A 225 5.90 -4.62 7.08
N TYR A 226 7.21 -4.44 6.97
CA TYR A 226 8.13 -4.43 8.10
C TYR A 226 8.79 -3.06 8.19
N LEU A 227 8.45 -2.31 9.23
CA LEU A 227 8.88 -0.94 9.45
C LEU A 227 9.98 -0.90 10.51
N TYR A 228 11.13 -0.38 10.14
CA TYR A 228 12.24 -0.12 11.06
C TYR A 228 12.46 1.39 11.15
N GLN A 229 12.24 1.99 12.33
CA GLN A 229 12.34 3.43 12.56
C GLN A 229 11.56 4.27 11.53
N GLY A 230 10.34 3.84 11.19
CA GLY A 230 9.48 4.48 10.20
C GLY A 230 9.83 4.18 8.73
N ALA A 231 10.95 3.51 8.46
CA ALA A 231 11.32 3.11 7.12
C ALA A 231 10.79 1.71 6.77
N LEU A 232 10.17 1.57 5.60
CA LEU A 232 9.77 0.27 5.05
C LEU A 232 11.01 -0.47 4.56
N ILE A 233 11.42 -1.52 5.27
CA ILE A 233 12.60 -2.31 4.91
C ILE A 233 12.29 -3.63 4.24
N LYS A 234 11.07 -4.16 4.43
CA LYS A 234 10.60 -5.38 3.76
C LYS A 234 9.11 -5.28 3.50
N TYR A 235 8.71 -5.69 2.31
CA TYR A 235 7.32 -5.84 1.88
C TYR A 235 7.10 -7.26 1.37
N VAL A 236 5.96 -7.86 1.71
CA VAL A 236 5.58 -9.21 1.28
C VAL A 236 4.16 -9.17 0.71
N ASN A 237 4.01 -9.68 -0.50
CA ASN A 237 2.73 -9.89 -1.16
C ASN A 237 2.54 -11.41 -1.34
N ASN A 238 1.88 -12.05 -0.37
CA ASN A 238 1.71 -13.50 -0.35
C ASN A 238 0.93 -14.02 -1.56
N PRO A 239 -0.22 -13.43 -1.96
CA PRO A 239 -0.95 -13.90 -3.12
C PRO A 239 -0.12 -13.93 -4.41
N GLN A 240 0.85 -13.02 -4.52
CA GLN A 240 1.72 -12.97 -5.68
C GLN A 240 3.06 -13.67 -5.47
N GLY A 241 3.36 -14.16 -4.26
CA GLY A 241 4.66 -14.75 -3.90
C GLY A 241 5.83 -13.77 -4.10
N VAL A 242 5.59 -12.46 -3.89
CA VAL A 242 6.57 -11.39 -4.10
C VAL A 242 7.08 -10.90 -2.76
N VAL A 243 8.40 -10.73 -2.65
CA VAL A 243 9.04 -10.09 -1.51
C VAL A 243 9.99 -8.99 -2.02
N LEU A 244 9.84 -7.78 -1.48
CA LEU A 244 10.78 -6.69 -1.74
C LEU A 244 11.55 -6.39 -0.46
N ILE A 245 12.89 -6.35 -0.59
CA ILE A 245 13.82 -6.18 0.53
C ILE A 245 14.70 -4.97 0.23
N ARG A 246 14.64 -3.95 1.09
CA ARG A 246 15.45 -2.74 0.96
C ARG A 246 16.94 -3.08 1.05
N ILE A 247 17.71 -2.54 0.12
CA ILE A 247 19.18 -2.57 0.16
C ILE A 247 19.62 -1.42 1.08
N PRO A 248 20.46 -1.69 2.09
CA PRO A 248 20.95 -0.68 3.02
C PRO A 248 21.71 0.47 2.35
#